data_04e912dc88bf36b8b876f4bd0152cce2
#
_entry.id   04e912dc88bf36b8b876f4bd0152cce2
#
_cell.length_a   1.000
_cell.length_b   1.000
_cell.length_c   1.000
_cell.angle_alpha   90.00
_cell.angle_beta   90.00
_cell.angle_gamma   90.00
#
_symmetry.space_group_name_H-M   'P 1'
#
loop_
_entity.id
_entity.type
_entity.pdbx_description
1 polymer ?
#
loop_
_entity_poly.entity_id
_entity_poly.type
_entity_poly.pdbx_seq_one_letter_code
_entity_poly.pdbx_strand_id
1 'polypeptide(L)'
;MPRTKETKGRGFSRVMLTVLSAAIIAASVFIPAARAENPPMTVVYALDSANLIFRDSDAANINQINYAFALIRDGEAVGSHWAAIDRVRAYLRKHPHIRGVMAVGGWGAEGFSDACATADGR
;
A
#
# COMPACT_ATOMS: atom_id res chain seq x y z
N MET A 1 64.52 -15.78 57.19
CA MET A 1 63.85 -14.70 56.42
C MET A 1 63.25 -15.33 55.15
N PRO A 2 61.95 -15.54 55.04
CA PRO A 2 61.35 -16.01 53.80
C PRO A 2 60.75 -14.86 53.01
N ARG A 3 61.06 -14.81 51.73
CA ARG A 3 60.53 -13.85 50.74
C ARG A 3 59.11 -14.19 50.36
N THR A 4 58.20 -13.29 50.57
CA THR A 4 56.83 -13.36 50.07
C THR A 4 56.80 -13.11 48.58
N LYS A 5 56.16 -14.04 47.81
CA LYS A 5 55.84 -13.86 46.38
C LYS A 5 54.56 -13.06 46.26
N GLU A 6 54.63 -11.89 45.63
CA GLU A 6 53.45 -11.12 45.19
C GLU A 6 52.77 -11.82 43.99
N THR A 7 51.51 -12.10 44.14
CA THR A 7 50.67 -12.63 43.08
C THR A 7 50.14 -11.47 42.21
N LYS A 8 50.72 -11.32 41.04
CA LYS A 8 50.27 -10.44 39.97
C LYS A 8 49.11 -11.13 39.20
N GLY A 9 47.88 -10.84 39.56
CA GLY A 9 46.76 -11.55 38.92
C GLY A 9 45.40 -10.90 39.12
N ARG A 10 45.26 -9.57 39.01
CA ARG A 10 43.96 -8.89 39.12
C ARG A 10 43.63 -7.88 38.04
N GLY A 11 44.44 -7.77 36.95
CA GLY A 11 44.19 -6.80 35.87
C GLY A 11 43.35 -7.33 34.73
N PHE A 12 43.38 -8.61 34.48
CA PHE A 12 42.79 -9.19 33.26
C PHE A 12 41.26 -9.39 33.32
N SER A 13 40.71 -9.62 34.53
CA SER A 13 39.28 -9.93 34.69
C SER A 13 38.37 -8.71 34.55
N ARG A 14 38.84 -7.51 34.93
CA ARG A 14 38.02 -6.28 34.86
C ARG A 14 37.87 -5.72 33.46
N VAL A 15 38.94 -5.82 32.64
CA VAL A 15 38.90 -5.34 31.24
C VAL A 15 38.02 -6.25 30.38
N MET A 16 38.06 -7.57 30.61
CA MET A 16 37.27 -8.52 29.87
C MET A 16 35.77 -8.43 30.19
N LEU A 17 35.41 -8.10 31.43
CA LEU A 17 34.01 -7.92 31.84
C LEU A 17 33.38 -6.64 31.27
N THR A 18 34.17 -5.56 31.14
CA THR A 18 33.70 -4.29 30.54
C THR A 18 33.52 -4.38 29.04
N VAL A 19 34.36 -5.14 28.31
CA VAL A 19 34.21 -5.35 26.87
C VAL A 19 32.99 -6.23 26.55
N LEU A 20 32.72 -7.25 27.37
CA LEU A 20 31.53 -8.09 27.18
C LEU A 20 30.22 -7.33 27.41
N SER A 21 30.18 -6.42 28.42
CA SER A 21 29.00 -5.59 28.71
C SER A 21 28.71 -4.56 27.60
N ALA A 22 29.76 -4.00 26.97
CA ALA A 22 29.58 -3.07 25.84
C ALA A 22 29.08 -3.76 24.58
N ALA A 23 29.45 -5.03 24.32
CA ALA A 23 29.00 -5.80 23.19
C ALA A 23 27.49 -6.20 23.28
N ILE A 24 27.00 -6.45 24.51
CA ILE A 24 25.59 -6.80 24.72
C ILE A 24 24.67 -5.57 24.55
N ILE A 25 25.13 -4.37 24.93
CA ILE A 25 24.33 -3.14 24.75
C ILE A 25 24.26 -2.71 23.27
N ALA A 26 25.29 -2.98 22.48
CA ALA A 26 25.29 -2.66 21.04
C ALA A 26 24.39 -3.58 20.20
N ALA A 27 24.11 -4.80 20.66
CA ALA A 27 23.28 -5.77 19.95
C ALA A 27 21.77 -5.54 20.15
N SER A 28 21.35 -4.72 21.11
CA SER A 28 19.93 -4.53 21.46
C SER A 28 19.24 -3.36 20.75
N VAL A 29 19.91 -2.63 19.84
CA VAL A 29 19.34 -1.41 19.21
C VAL A 29 18.87 -1.67 17.78
N PHE A 30 19.07 -2.86 17.22
CA PHE A 30 18.59 -3.18 15.89
C PHE A 30 17.34 -4.07 15.97
N ILE A 31 16.22 -3.50 16.47
CA ILE A 31 14.90 -4.07 16.19
C ILE A 31 14.53 -3.54 14.81
N PRO A 32 14.54 -4.37 13.74
CA PRO A 32 13.99 -3.93 12.49
C PRO A 32 12.52 -3.58 12.76
N ALA A 33 12.15 -2.33 12.50
CA ALA A 33 10.74 -1.96 12.53
C ALA A 33 10.00 -2.97 11.66
N ALA A 34 9.11 -3.75 12.25
CA ALA A 34 8.28 -4.68 11.51
C ALA A 34 7.54 -3.86 10.44
N ARG A 35 8.01 -3.97 9.19
CA ARG A 35 7.35 -3.34 8.06
C ARG A 35 5.98 -4.02 7.97
N ALA A 36 4.92 -3.24 8.12
CA ALA A 36 3.58 -3.76 7.92
C ALA A 36 3.57 -4.46 6.56
N GLU A 37 3.27 -5.78 6.53
CA GLU A 37 3.31 -6.59 5.32
C GLU A 37 2.37 -6.05 4.24
N ASN A 38 1.34 -5.30 4.64
CA ASN A 38 0.39 -4.65 3.76
C ASN A 38 0.14 -3.21 4.22
N PRO A 39 0.73 -2.21 3.56
CA PRO A 39 0.40 -0.82 3.84
C PRO A 39 -1.09 -0.58 3.57
N PRO A 40 -1.75 0.31 4.33
CA PRO A 40 -3.15 0.64 4.12
C PRO A 40 -3.37 1.12 2.67
N MET A 41 -4.41 0.59 2.01
CA MET A 41 -4.76 0.95 0.65
C MET A 41 -5.95 1.92 0.66
N THR A 42 -5.77 3.10 0.07
CA THR A 42 -6.84 4.08 -0.12
C THR A 42 -7.48 3.87 -1.48
N VAL A 43 -8.77 3.50 -1.46
CA VAL A 43 -9.61 3.36 -2.65
C VAL A 43 -10.64 4.48 -2.66
N VAL A 44 -10.72 5.23 -3.75
CA VAL A 44 -11.69 6.29 -3.92
C VAL A 44 -12.65 5.95 -5.06
N TYR A 45 -13.92 6.33 -4.90
CA TYR A 45 -14.91 6.28 -5.97
C TYR A 45 -15.04 7.65 -6.63
N ALA A 46 -14.85 7.68 -7.94
CA ALA A 46 -15.03 8.85 -8.75
C ALA A 46 -16.30 8.68 -9.60
N LEU A 47 -17.37 9.35 -9.20
CA LEU A 47 -18.62 9.35 -9.98
C LEU A 47 -18.43 10.14 -11.27
N ASP A 48 -18.95 9.61 -12.38
CA ASP A 48 -18.91 10.31 -13.66
C ASP A 48 -19.70 11.63 -13.60
N SER A 49 -18.99 12.72 -13.75
CA SER A 49 -19.54 14.07 -13.69
C SER A 49 -18.69 15.02 -14.51
N ALA A 50 -19.35 15.93 -15.22
CA ALA A 50 -18.68 17.06 -15.89
C ALA A 50 -17.85 17.93 -14.93
N ASN A 51 -18.20 17.94 -13.66
CA ASN A 51 -17.53 18.72 -12.62
C ASN A 51 -16.49 17.91 -11.81
N LEU A 52 -16.19 16.67 -12.20
CA LEU A 52 -15.17 15.86 -11.53
C LEU A 52 -13.80 16.53 -11.64
N ILE A 53 -13.19 16.81 -10.50
CA ILE A 53 -11.87 17.44 -10.40
C ILE A 53 -10.94 16.53 -9.60
N PHE A 54 -9.75 16.29 -10.15
CA PHE A 54 -8.65 15.63 -9.44
C PHE A 54 -7.59 16.67 -9.08
N ARG A 55 -7.12 16.63 -7.84
CA ARG A 55 -6.02 17.47 -7.38
C ARG A 55 -4.74 16.64 -7.32
N ASP A 56 -3.66 17.19 -7.85
CA ASP A 56 -2.34 16.51 -7.80
C ASP A 56 -1.85 16.29 -6.37
N SER A 57 -2.23 17.18 -5.44
CA SER A 57 -1.91 17.03 -4.01
C SER A 57 -2.46 15.75 -3.38
N ASP A 58 -3.55 15.21 -3.93
CA ASP A 58 -4.24 14.07 -3.36
C ASP A 58 -3.63 12.73 -3.86
N ALA A 59 -2.89 12.79 -4.97
CA ALA A 59 -2.33 11.62 -5.65
C ALA A 59 -1.46 10.74 -4.73
N ALA A 60 -0.67 11.35 -3.87
CA ALA A 60 0.21 10.63 -2.95
C ALA A 60 -0.54 9.74 -1.94
N ASN A 61 -1.83 10.03 -1.70
CA ASN A 61 -2.67 9.35 -0.73
C ASN A 61 -3.67 8.38 -1.37
N ILE A 62 -3.66 8.24 -2.71
CA ILE A 62 -4.61 7.41 -3.45
C ILE A 62 -3.85 6.23 -4.06
N ASN A 63 -4.34 5.01 -3.82
CA ASN A 63 -3.82 3.80 -4.43
C ASN A 63 -4.69 3.31 -5.60
N GLN A 64 -6.01 3.55 -5.53
CA GLN A 64 -6.94 3.10 -6.54
C GLN A 64 -8.10 4.08 -6.72
N ILE A 65 -8.47 4.31 -7.98
CA ILE A 65 -9.67 5.05 -8.36
C ILE A 65 -10.65 4.07 -9.02
N ASN A 66 -11.82 3.90 -8.43
CA ASN A 66 -12.95 3.22 -9.02
C ASN A 66 -13.82 4.26 -9.75
N TYR A 67 -13.71 4.30 -11.07
CA TYR A 67 -14.54 5.19 -11.88
C TYR A 67 -15.92 4.58 -12.06
N ALA A 68 -16.95 5.29 -11.71
CA ALA A 68 -18.30 4.77 -11.54
C ALA A 68 -19.33 5.59 -12.33
N PHE A 69 -20.21 4.96 -13.07
CA PHE A 69 -20.40 3.52 -13.24
C PHE A 69 -20.53 3.18 -14.72
N ALA A 70 -20.06 2.01 -15.13
CA ALA A 70 -20.54 1.37 -16.35
C ALA A 70 -21.83 0.59 -16.04
N LEU A 71 -22.72 0.49 -17.00
CA LEU A 71 -23.97 -0.26 -16.87
C LEU A 71 -23.91 -1.51 -17.75
N ILE A 72 -24.70 -2.51 -17.41
CA ILE A 72 -24.92 -3.66 -18.30
C ILE A 72 -26.09 -3.32 -19.24
N ARG A 73 -25.83 -3.44 -20.52
CA ARG A 73 -26.86 -3.35 -21.58
C ARG A 73 -26.57 -4.41 -22.63
N ASP A 74 -27.60 -5.17 -22.97
CA ASP A 74 -27.52 -6.23 -24.00
C ASP A 74 -26.38 -7.24 -23.73
N GLY A 75 -26.11 -7.54 -22.45
CA GLY A 75 -25.08 -8.47 -22.02
C GLY A 75 -23.65 -7.87 -21.95
N GLU A 76 -23.48 -6.60 -22.30
CA GLU A 76 -22.18 -5.94 -22.30
C GLU A 76 -22.08 -4.81 -21.27
N ALA A 77 -20.87 -4.59 -20.73
CA ALA A 77 -20.60 -3.45 -19.88
C ALA A 77 -20.37 -2.20 -20.75
N VAL A 78 -21.29 -1.27 -20.70
CA VAL A 78 -21.26 -0.04 -21.49
C VAL A 78 -21.16 1.20 -20.61
N GLY A 79 -20.39 2.18 -21.08
CA GLY A 79 -20.36 3.52 -20.51
C GLY A 79 -21.25 4.44 -21.29
N SER A 80 -22.35 4.88 -20.69
CA SER A 80 -23.18 5.92 -21.27
C SER A 80 -22.62 7.28 -20.87
N HIS A 81 -22.23 8.11 -21.83
CA HIS A 81 -21.90 9.53 -21.58
C HIS A 81 -20.83 9.79 -20.51
N TRP A 82 -19.70 9.14 -20.59
CA TRP A 82 -18.61 9.37 -19.64
C TRP A 82 -18.03 10.78 -19.76
N ALA A 83 -18.63 11.71 -19.05
CA ALA A 83 -18.28 13.13 -19.09
C ALA A 83 -16.86 13.42 -18.61
N ALA A 84 -16.29 12.55 -17.78
CA ALA A 84 -14.98 12.75 -17.16
C ALA A 84 -13.93 11.71 -17.52
N ILE A 85 -14.20 10.73 -18.38
CA ILE A 85 -13.28 9.61 -18.65
C ILE A 85 -11.90 10.08 -19.13
N ASP A 86 -11.82 11.11 -19.96
CA ASP A 86 -10.54 11.60 -20.47
C ASP A 86 -9.73 12.31 -19.38
N ARG A 87 -10.40 12.98 -18.43
CA ARG A 87 -9.75 13.55 -17.24
C ARG A 87 -9.21 12.45 -16.32
N VAL A 88 -9.98 11.39 -16.10
CA VAL A 88 -9.54 10.22 -15.33
C VAL A 88 -8.31 9.59 -15.97
N ARG A 89 -8.35 9.34 -17.28
CA ARG A 89 -7.21 8.78 -18.03
C ARG A 89 -5.99 9.69 -17.98
N ALA A 90 -6.17 11.01 -18.10
CA ALA A 90 -5.07 11.96 -18.01
C ALA A 90 -4.44 11.97 -16.62
N TYR A 91 -5.25 11.93 -15.58
CA TYR A 91 -4.79 11.86 -14.18
C TYR A 91 -4.03 10.57 -13.90
N LEU A 92 -4.54 9.41 -14.34
CA LEU A 92 -3.87 8.12 -14.18
C LEU A 92 -2.54 8.05 -14.94
N ARG A 93 -2.46 8.62 -16.15
CA ARG A 93 -1.17 8.72 -16.88
C ARG A 93 -0.15 9.56 -16.15
N LYS A 94 -0.58 10.64 -15.48
CA LYS A 94 0.29 11.50 -14.69
C LYS A 94 0.74 10.84 -13.39
N HIS A 95 -0.06 9.94 -12.84
CA HIS A 95 0.16 9.27 -11.56
C HIS A 95 0.12 7.74 -11.71
N PRO A 96 1.15 7.12 -12.32
CA PRO A 96 1.14 5.70 -12.71
C PRO A 96 1.11 4.72 -11.54
N HIS A 97 1.32 5.17 -10.31
CA HIS A 97 1.17 4.35 -9.10
C HIS A 97 -0.31 4.15 -8.72
N ILE A 98 -1.24 4.96 -9.27
CA ILE A 98 -2.67 4.85 -8.99
C ILE A 98 -3.29 3.85 -9.96
N ARG A 99 -3.94 2.82 -9.42
CA ARG A 99 -4.69 1.85 -10.21
C ARG A 99 -6.05 2.43 -10.62
N GLY A 100 -6.34 2.44 -11.91
CA GLY A 100 -7.69 2.75 -12.44
C GLY A 100 -8.52 1.48 -12.57
N VAL A 101 -9.74 1.50 -12.07
CA VAL A 101 -10.72 0.40 -12.16
C VAL A 101 -12.05 0.97 -12.62
N MET A 102 -12.71 0.29 -13.57
CA MET A 102 -14.08 0.61 -13.92
C MET A 102 -15.02 -0.14 -12.98
N ALA A 103 -15.88 0.59 -12.28
CA ALA A 103 -16.94 -0.01 -11.48
C ALA A 103 -18.17 -0.19 -12.34
N VAL A 104 -18.68 -1.42 -12.41
CA VAL A 104 -19.88 -1.77 -13.17
C VAL A 104 -21.05 -1.89 -12.19
N GLY A 105 -22.18 -1.27 -12.52
CA GLY A 105 -23.39 -1.35 -11.70
C GLY A 105 -23.87 0.00 -11.21
N GLY A 106 -24.10 0.08 -9.90
CA GLY A 106 -24.65 1.24 -9.21
C GLY A 106 -26.07 0.97 -8.71
N TRP A 107 -26.69 1.99 -8.12
CA TRP A 107 -28.06 1.87 -7.59
C TRP A 107 -29.06 1.57 -8.71
N GLY A 108 -29.83 0.50 -8.54
CA GLY A 108 -30.84 0.07 -9.52
C GLY A 108 -30.27 -0.50 -10.82
N ALA A 109 -28.99 -0.87 -10.85
CA ALA A 109 -28.41 -1.52 -12.02
C ALA A 109 -28.90 -2.96 -12.16
N GLU A 110 -29.23 -3.35 -13.37
CA GLU A 110 -29.78 -4.65 -13.76
C GLU A 110 -28.91 -5.30 -14.85
N GLY A 111 -29.28 -6.51 -15.28
CA GLY A 111 -28.67 -7.20 -16.42
C GLY A 111 -27.46 -8.07 -16.08
N PHE A 112 -27.01 -8.15 -14.82
CA PHE A 112 -25.84 -8.97 -14.44
C PHE A 112 -26.06 -10.47 -14.66
N SER A 113 -27.24 -10.97 -14.26
CA SER A 113 -27.57 -12.39 -14.43
C SER A 113 -27.56 -12.80 -15.90
N ASP A 114 -28.14 -11.97 -16.77
CA ASP A 114 -28.22 -12.23 -18.21
C ASP A 114 -26.81 -12.15 -18.87
N ALA A 115 -26.03 -11.14 -18.50
CA ALA A 115 -24.65 -10.99 -18.99
C ALA A 115 -23.77 -12.20 -18.60
N CYS A 116 -23.97 -12.77 -17.41
CA CYS A 116 -23.19 -13.91 -16.93
C CYS A 116 -23.80 -15.29 -17.28
N ALA A 117 -24.95 -15.34 -17.96
CA ALA A 117 -25.64 -16.59 -18.29
C ALA A 117 -24.89 -17.42 -19.34
N THR A 118 -24.14 -16.77 -20.21
CA THR A 118 -23.38 -17.43 -21.29
C THR A 118 -21.88 -17.54 -20.98
N ALA A 119 -21.19 -18.44 -21.69
CA ALA A 119 -19.74 -18.58 -21.56
C ALA A 119 -18.97 -17.30 -22.00
N ASP A 120 -19.50 -16.60 -22.98
CA ASP A 120 -18.91 -15.39 -23.55
C ASP A 120 -19.08 -14.17 -22.63
N GLY A 121 -20.09 -14.18 -21.74
CA GLY A 121 -20.33 -13.11 -20.77
C GLY A 121 -19.62 -13.30 -19.42
N ARG A 122 -18.83 -14.38 -19.26
CA ARG A 122 -18.14 -14.72 -18.00
C ARG A 122 -16.65 -14.54 -18.04
#